data_07dd4c1754f6e7d0491a9e64ec384575
#
_entry.id   07dd4c1754f6e7d0491a9e64ec384575
#
_cell.length_a   1.000
_cell.length_b   1.000
_cell.length_c   1.000
_cell.angle_alpha   90.00
_cell.angle_beta   90.00
_cell.angle_gamma   90.00
#
_symmetry.space_group_name_H-M   'P 1'
#
loop_
_entity.id
_entity.type
_entity.pdbx_description
1 polymer ?
#
loop_
_entity_poly.entity_id
_entity_poly.type
_entity_poly.pdbx_seq_one_letter_code
_entity_poly.pdbx_strand_id
1 'polypeptide(L)'
;MLFRSGEMEKLKVVNLFFNKQVRYVEDIDLWREVDYWETPIQALWKGAGDCEDYAIAKYFSLRNLGIPADKLRITYVKALRQNRAHMVLTYYSSPDAEPLVLDSLIDVIRPASQRKDLLPVYSFNAEGLWLPGAKGNQKVGDTKRLSRWQDVLKKMQAEGFPVETTH
;
A
#
# COMPACT_ATOMS: atom_id res chain seq x y z
N MET A 1 8.75 -11.50 -20.31
CA MET A 1 7.39 -12.03 -20.41
C MET A 1 7.02 -12.96 -19.28
N LEU A 2 7.83 -13.96 -18.98
CA LEU A 2 7.62 -14.85 -17.84
C LEU A 2 7.57 -14.09 -16.51
N PHE A 3 8.36 -13.02 -16.36
CA PHE A 3 8.39 -12.19 -15.16
C PHE A 3 7.10 -11.40 -14.95
N ARG A 4 6.48 -10.89 -16.02
CA ARG A 4 5.21 -10.17 -15.91
C ARG A 4 4.10 -11.09 -15.44
N SER A 5 4.07 -12.29 -15.98
CA SER A 5 3.10 -13.32 -15.59
C SER A 5 3.27 -13.67 -14.12
N GLY A 6 4.52 -13.85 -13.67
CA GLY A 6 4.83 -14.14 -12.28
C GLY A 6 4.47 -13.00 -11.33
N GLU A 7 4.72 -11.76 -11.74
CA GLU A 7 4.36 -10.59 -10.93
C GLU A 7 2.84 -10.45 -10.79
N MET A 8 2.11 -10.59 -11.89
CA MET A 8 0.64 -10.53 -11.84
C MET A 8 0.04 -11.60 -10.93
N GLU A 9 0.56 -12.81 -10.97
CA GLU A 9 0.12 -13.88 -10.07
C GLU A 9 0.38 -13.51 -8.60
N LYS A 10 1.55 -12.96 -8.31
CA LYS A 10 1.88 -12.49 -6.97
C LYS A 10 0.93 -11.41 -6.49
N LEU A 11 0.63 -10.43 -7.35
CA LEU A 11 -0.32 -9.36 -7.04
C LEU A 11 -1.70 -9.93 -6.70
N LYS A 12 -2.21 -10.84 -7.52
CA LYS A 12 -3.53 -11.44 -7.33
C LYS A 12 -3.60 -12.24 -6.04
N VAL A 13 -2.60 -13.08 -5.79
CA VAL A 13 -2.56 -13.95 -4.60
C VAL A 13 -2.51 -13.10 -3.33
N VAL A 14 -1.61 -12.12 -3.28
CA VAL A 14 -1.44 -11.27 -2.10
C VAL A 14 -2.68 -10.40 -1.86
N ASN A 15 -3.21 -9.80 -2.93
CA ASN A 15 -4.40 -8.95 -2.82
C ASN A 15 -5.58 -9.73 -2.23
N LEU A 16 -5.85 -10.90 -2.80
CA LEU A 16 -6.97 -11.74 -2.36
C LEU A 16 -6.75 -12.29 -0.95
N PHE A 17 -5.52 -12.69 -0.64
CA PHE A 17 -5.18 -13.23 0.67
C PHE A 17 -5.54 -12.24 1.79
N PHE A 18 -5.02 -11.02 1.71
CA PHE A 18 -5.28 -10.03 2.76
C PHE A 18 -6.73 -9.57 2.76
N ASN A 19 -7.35 -9.42 1.60
CA ASN A 19 -8.76 -9.02 1.54
C ASN A 19 -9.69 -10.06 2.20
N LYS A 20 -9.29 -11.33 2.22
CA LYS A 20 -10.09 -12.40 2.83
C LYS A 20 -9.69 -12.72 4.26
N GLN A 21 -8.40 -12.62 4.59
CA GLN A 21 -7.90 -13.04 5.91
C GLN A 21 -7.97 -11.94 6.95
N VAL A 22 -8.00 -10.68 6.54
CA VAL A 22 -8.06 -9.54 7.44
C VAL A 22 -9.45 -8.92 7.35
N ARG A 23 -10.12 -8.78 8.51
CA ARG A 23 -11.43 -8.16 8.58
C ARG A 23 -11.26 -6.64 8.66
N TYR A 24 -12.08 -5.91 7.91
CA TYR A 24 -12.03 -4.44 7.94
C TYR A 24 -12.61 -3.91 9.25
N VAL A 25 -11.77 -3.20 10.03
CA VAL A 25 -12.16 -2.54 11.28
C VAL A 25 -11.38 -1.24 11.37
N GLU A 26 -12.09 -0.14 11.71
CA GLU A 26 -11.42 1.16 11.90
C GLU A 26 -10.43 1.10 13.06
N ASP A 27 -9.30 1.83 12.96
CA ASP A 27 -8.22 1.81 13.93
C ASP A 27 -8.69 2.12 15.35
N ILE A 28 -9.59 3.10 15.48
CA ILE A 28 -10.08 3.52 16.79
C ILE A 28 -10.79 2.38 17.54
N ASP A 29 -11.47 1.51 16.80
CA ASP A 29 -12.18 0.38 17.40
C ASP A 29 -11.26 -0.76 17.76
N LEU A 30 -10.20 -0.96 16.98
CA LEU A 30 -9.28 -2.09 17.13
C LEU A 30 -8.15 -1.80 18.13
N TRP A 31 -7.51 -0.62 18.03
CA TRP A 31 -6.34 -0.24 18.79
C TRP A 31 -6.60 0.87 19.79
N ARG A 32 -7.79 1.44 19.79
CA ARG A 32 -8.19 2.62 20.58
C ARG A 32 -7.31 3.84 20.31
N GLU A 33 -6.76 3.87 19.10
CA GLU A 33 -5.97 4.98 18.59
C GLU A 33 -6.44 5.32 17.19
N VAL A 34 -6.58 6.61 16.90
CA VAL A 34 -6.89 7.08 15.55
C VAL A 34 -5.64 6.90 14.67
N ASP A 35 -5.81 6.33 13.48
CA ASP A 35 -4.71 6.12 12.51
C ASP A 35 -3.54 5.32 13.07
N TYR A 36 -3.80 4.25 13.81
CA TYR A 36 -2.76 3.30 14.18
C TYR A 36 -2.44 2.40 12.98
N TRP A 37 -1.22 2.48 12.47
CA TRP A 37 -0.80 1.68 11.32
C TRP A 37 -0.18 0.37 11.78
N GLU A 38 -0.81 -0.74 11.40
CA GLU A 38 -0.37 -2.07 11.76
C GLU A 38 0.78 -2.55 10.87
N THR A 39 1.68 -3.36 11.45
CA THR A 39 2.60 -4.17 10.64
C THR A 39 1.83 -5.35 10.05
N PRO A 40 2.37 -6.02 8.99
CA PRO A 40 1.72 -7.22 8.47
C PRO A 40 1.47 -8.29 9.52
N ILE A 41 2.40 -8.49 10.46
CA ILE A 41 2.23 -9.45 11.55
C ILE A 41 1.07 -9.05 12.46
N GLN A 42 0.99 -7.77 12.81
CA GLN A 42 -0.12 -7.27 13.65
C GLN A 42 -1.46 -7.48 12.97
N ALA A 43 -1.55 -7.18 11.67
CA ALA A 43 -2.78 -7.35 10.89
C ALA A 43 -3.20 -8.83 10.86
N LEU A 44 -2.28 -9.73 10.61
CA LEU A 44 -2.57 -11.17 10.55
C LEU A 44 -2.90 -11.73 11.93
N TRP A 45 -2.17 -11.31 12.96
CA TRP A 45 -2.38 -11.79 14.34
C TRP A 45 -3.75 -11.34 14.87
N LYS A 46 -4.13 -10.11 14.61
CA LYS A 46 -5.45 -9.60 14.98
C LYS A 46 -6.55 -10.12 14.06
N GLY A 47 -6.20 -10.43 12.80
CA GLY A 47 -7.18 -10.79 11.78
C GLY A 47 -8.09 -9.64 11.41
N ALA A 48 -7.67 -8.39 11.67
CA ALA A 48 -8.46 -7.19 11.42
C ALA A 48 -7.56 -5.97 11.19
N GLY A 49 -8.02 -5.03 10.40
CA GLY A 49 -7.31 -3.79 10.10
C GLY A 49 -8.18 -2.86 9.26
N ASP A 50 -7.68 -1.66 8.95
CA ASP A 50 -8.35 -0.72 8.05
C ASP A 50 -7.55 -0.55 6.74
N CYS A 51 -7.90 0.43 5.91
CA CYS A 51 -7.37 0.54 4.54
C CYS A 51 -5.84 0.64 4.49
N GLU A 52 -5.21 1.41 5.38
CA GLU A 52 -3.75 1.53 5.40
C GLU A 52 -3.08 0.22 5.82
N ASP A 53 -3.68 -0.54 6.72
CA ASP A 53 -3.14 -1.81 7.18
C ASP A 53 -3.13 -2.85 6.05
N TYR A 54 -4.19 -2.89 5.24
CA TYR A 54 -4.22 -3.73 4.04
C TYR A 54 -3.13 -3.33 3.04
N ALA A 55 -3.01 -2.04 2.77
CA ALA A 55 -2.04 -1.53 1.80
C ALA A 55 -0.60 -1.83 2.26
N ILE A 56 -0.31 -1.61 3.53
CA ILE A 56 1.01 -1.87 4.13
C ILE A 56 1.33 -3.37 4.08
N ALA A 57 0.38 -4.22 4.47
CA ALA A 57 0.58 -5.67 4.46
C ALA A 57 0.84 -6.19 3.05
N LYS A 58 0.08 -5.71 2.07
CA LYS A 58 0.29 -6.08 0.67
C LYS A 58 1.65 -5.60 0.15
N TYR A 59 2.04 -4.38 0.48
CA TYR A 59 3.32 -3.82 0.08
C TYR A 59 4.49 -4.69 0.54
N PHE A 60 4.58 -4.97 1.83
CA PHE A 60 5.71 -5.73 2.38
C PHE A 60 5.69 -7.18 1.92
N SER A 61 4.53 -7.80 1.80
CA SER A 61 4.42 -9.17 1.29
C SER A 61 4.90 -9.28 -0.14
N LEU A 62 4.54 -8.34 -0.99
CA LEU A 62 5.00 -8.31 -2.38
C LEU A 62 6.50 -8.01 -2.47
N ARG A 63 7.02 -7.15 -1.60
CA ARG A 63 8.47 -6.94 -1.49
C ARG A 63 9.19 -8.24 -1.14
N ASN A 64 8.67 -8.99 -0.16
CA ASN A 64 9.24 -10.28 0.22
C ASN A 64 9.18 -11.32 -0.90
N LEU A 65 8.18 -11.22 -1.77
CA LEU A 65 8.06 -12.11 -2.92
C LEU A 65 8.92 -11.69 -4.11
N GLY A 66 9.72 -10.63 -3.95
CA GLY A 66 10.72 -10.24 -4.94
C GLY A 66 10.29 -9.12 -5.89
N ILE A 67 9.14 -8.48 -5.67
CA ILE A 67 8.75 -7.32 -6.48
C ILE A 67 9.55 -6.11 -5.98
N PRO A 68 10.30 -5.42 -6.86
CA PRO A 68 11.12 -4.28 -6.46
C PRO A 68 10.31 -3.12 -5.89
N ALA A 69 10.90 -2.37 -4.96
CA ALA A 69 10.24 -1.23 -4.33
C ALA A 69 9.83 -0.15 -5.34
N ASP A 70 10.61 0.04 -6.41
CA ASP A 70 10.31 1.05 -7.43
C ASP A 70 9.03 0.75 -8.22
N LYS A 71 8.49 -0.46 -8.13
CA LYS A 71 7.22 -0.84 -8.76
C LYS A 71 6.01 -0.73 -7.83
N LEU A 72 6.22 -0.47 -6.56
CA LEU A 72 5.15 -0.48 -5.56
C LEU A 72 5.10 0.86 -4.83
N ARG A 73 3.88 1.40 -4.67
CA ARG A 73 3.65 2.59 -3.86
C ARG A 73 2.36 2.43 -3.07
N ILE A 74 2.38 2.88 -1.83
CA ILE A 74 1.17 3.02 -1.02
C ILE A 74 0.61 4.40 -1.38
N THR A 75 -0.61 4.43 -1.87
CA THR A 75 -1.21 5.65 -2.42
C THR A 75 -2.39 6.09 -1.56
N TYR A 76 -2.29 7.32 -1.05
CA TYR A 76 -3.37 7.98 -0.35
C TYR A 76 -4.30 8.61 -1.38
N VAL A 77 -5.57 8.27 -1.31
CA VAL A 77 -6.58 8.73 -2.26
C VAL A 77 -7.78 9.29 -1.53
N LYS A 78 -8.57 10.11 -2.22
CA LYS A 78 -9.92 10.44 -1.79
C LYS A 78 -10.87 9.50 -2.51
N ALA A 79 -11.64 8.72 -1.75
CA ALA A 79 -12.69 7.87 -2.30
C ALA A 79 -13.93 8.75 -2.51
N LEU A 80 -14.21 9.09 -3.76
CA LEU A 80 -15.22 10.09 -4.11
C LEU A 80 -16.63 9.64 -3.77
N ARG A 81 -16.93 8.35 -3.96
CA ARG A 81 -18.27 7.82 -3.65
C ARG A 81 -18.56 7.82 -2.16
N GLN A 82 -17.57 7.49 -1.35
CA GLN A 82 -17.70 7.47 0.10
C GLN A 82 -17.41 8.85 0.71
N ASN A 83 -16.88 9.79 -0.07
CA ASN A 83 -16.45 11.12 0.36
C ASN A 83 -15.54 11.07 1.59
N ARG A 84 -14.53 10.21 1.54
CA ARG A 84 -13.59 10.01 2.64
C ARG A 84 -12.20 9.64 2.15
N ALA A 85 -11.22 9.81 3.03
CA ALA A 85 -9.86 9.38 2.79
C ALA A 85 -9.79 7.86 2.72
N HIS A 86 -8.93 7.33 1.84
CA HIS A 86 -8.73 5.91 1.65
C HIS A 86 -7.28 5.66 1.24
N MET A 87 -6.80 4.45 1.41
CA MET A 87 -5.43 4.10 1.06
C MET A 87 -5.42 2.78 0.30
N VAL A 88 -4.66 2.73 -0.78
CA VAL A 88 -4.54 1.56 -1.65
C VAL A 88 -3.08 1.31 -1.97
N LEU A 89 -2.77 0.10 -2.45
CA LEU A 89 -1.47 -0.18 -3.03
C LEU A 89 -1.55 -0.01 -4.54
N THR A 90 -0.55 0.66 -5.12
CA THR A 90 -0.44 0.81 -6.57
C THR A 90 0.81 0.10 -7.07
N TYR A 91 0.68 -0.56 -8.22
CA TYR A 91 1.75 -1.32 -8.85
C TYR A 91 2.03 -0.76 -10.25
N TYR A 92 3.30 -0.48 -10.52
CA TYR A 92 3.79 0.04 -11.79
C TYR A 92 4.65 -1.01 -12.46
N SER A 93 4.22 -1.54 -13.62
CA SER A 93 5.04 -2.51 -14.37
C SER A 93 6.32 -1.88 -14.93
N SER A 94 6.30 -0.59 -15.19
CA SER A 94 7.44 0.24 -15.56
C SER A 94 7.21 1.66 -15.05
N PRO A 95 8.26 2.53 -15.00
CA PRO A 95 8.10 3.88 -14.45
C PRO A 95 7.02 4.72 -15.13
N ASP A 96 6.80 4.51 -16.42
CA ASP A 96 5.82 5.27 -17.22
C ASP A 96 4.49 4.55 -17.38
N ALA A 97 4.36 3.35 -16.82
CA ALA A 97 3.13 2.57 -16.97
C ALA A 97 2.01 3.15 -16.11
N GLU A 98 0.79 2.95 -16.56
CA GLU A 98 -0.39 3.20 -15.76
C GLU A 98 -0.41 2.22 -14.58
N PRO A 99 -0.58 2.70 -13.34
CA PRO A 99 -0.58 1.78 -12.21
C PRO A 99 -1.84 0.93 -12.13
N LEU A 100 -1.66 -0.27 -11.59
CA LEU A 100 -2.75 -1.14 -11.18
C LEU A 100 -3.08 -0.87 -9.72
N VAL A 101 -4.36 -0.90 -9.37
CA VAL A 101 -4.84 -0.58 -8.02
C VAL A 101 -5.24 -1.86 -7.28
N LEU A 102 -4.61 -2.09 -6.13
CA LEU A 102 -4.94 -3.16 -5.20
C LEU A 102 -5.67 -2.54 -4.00
N ASP A 103 -6.96 -2.82 -3.89
CA ASP A 103 -7.85 -2.16 -2.95
C ASP A 103 -8.47 -3.18 -2.00
N SER A 104 -8.62 -2.80 -0.74
CA SER A 104 -9.29 -3.63 0.27
C SER A 104 -10.80 -3.76 0.03
N LEU A 105 -11.39 -2.82 -0.69
CA LEU A 105 -12.83 -2.78 -0.94
C LEU A 105 -13.26 -3.59 -2.16
N ILE A 106 -12.32 -3.90 -3.06
CA ILE A 106 -12.60 -4.61 -4.31
C ILE A 106 -11.51 -5.65 -4.55
N ASP A 107 -11.88 -6.90 -4.72
CA ASP A 107 -10.91 -7.98 -4.95
C ASP A 107 -10.27 -7.94 -6.34
N VAL A 108 -10.95 -7.35 -7.32
CA VAL A 108 -10.43 -7.27 -8.69
C VAL A 108 -9.42 -6.14 -8.80
N ILE A 109 -8.23 -6.47 -9.31
CA ILE A 109 -7.18 -5.49 -9.59
C ILE A 109 -7.50 -4.81 -10.91
N ARG A 110 -7.59 -3.46 -10.90
CA ARG A 110 -7.92 -2.67 -12.08
C ARG A 110 -6.91 -1.57 -12.32
N PRO A 111 -6.70 -1.15 -13.58
CA PRO A 111 -5.90 0.03 -13.87
C PRO A 111 -6.51 1.28 -13.25
N ALA A 112 -5.67 2.26 -12.93
CA ALA A 112 -6.12 3.51 -12.32
C ALA A 112 -7.17 4.24 -13.15
N SER A 113 -7.09 4.17 -14.48
CA SER A 113 -8.07 4.78 -15.39
C SER A 113 -9.48 4.20 -15.25
N GLN A 114 -9.60 2.99 -14.72
CA GLN A 114 -10.87 2.33 -14.44
C GLN A 114 -11.34 2.56 -12.99
N ARG A 115 -10.59 3.31 -12.21
CA ARG A 115 -10.90 3.67 -10.83
C ARG A 115 -11.03 5.19 -10.70
N LYS A 116 -11.95 5.76 -11.47
CA LYS A 116 -12.25 7.20 -11.44
C LYS A 116 -12.92 7.64 -10.15
N ASP A 117 -13.36 6.70 -9.35
CA ASP A 117 -13.87 6.92 -8.00
C ASP A 117 -12.77 7.27 -6.99
N LEU A 118 -11.50 7.12 -7.36
CA LEU A 118 -10.36 7.41 -6.49
C LEU A 118 -9.57 8.61 -7.03
N LEU A 119 -9.41 9.63 -6.20
CA LEU A 119 -8.60 10.81 -6.54
C LEU A 119 -7.27 10.74 -5.80
N PRO A 120 -6.13 10.57 -6.49
CA PRO A 120 -4.84 10.48 -5.83
C PRO A 120 -4.45 11.79 -5.14
N VAL A 121 -3.90 11.69 -3.93
CA VAL A 121 -3.42 12.84 -3.15
C VAL A 121 -1.90 12.80 -3.05
N TYR A 122 -1.33 11.69 -2.59
CA TYR A 122 0.11 11.44 -2.61
C TYR A 122 0.36 9.95 -2.54
N SER A 123 1.61 9.54 -2.86
CA SER A 123 2.02 8.15 -2.73
C SER A 123 3.43 8.08 -2.13
N PHE A 124 3.73 6.95 -1.50
CA PHE A 124 5.02 6.74 -0.86
C PHE A 124 5.38 5.26 -0.84
N ASN A 125 6.66 5.01 -0.64
CA ASN A 125 7.20 3.68 -0.33
C ASN A 125 8.47 3.85 0.51
N ALA A 126 9.29 2.80 0.63
CA ALA A 126 10.53 2.90 1.38
C ALA A 126 11.56 3.84 0.74
N GLU A 127 11.40 4.20 -0.54
CA GLU A 127 12.37 5.01 -1.29
C GLU A 127 12.01 6.49 -1.39
N GLY A 128 10.75 6.86 -1.22
CA GLY A 128 10.39 8.25 -1.38
C GLY A 128 8.92 8.59 -1.27
N LEU A 129 8.64 9.84 -1.53
CA LEU A 129 7.30 10.43 -1.51
C LEU A 129 7.06 11.10 -2.85
N TRP A 130 5.89 10.88 -3.43
CA TRP A 130 5.50 11.42 -4.74
C TRP A 130 4.18 12.17 -4.63
N LEU A 131 4.09 13.28 -5.37
CA LEU A 131 2.83 14.00 -5.56
C LEU A 131 2.37 13.84 -7.00
N PRO A 132 1.06 13.70 -7.25
CA PRO A 132 0.55 13.73 -8.61
C PRO A 132 0.77 15.12 -9.22
N GLY A 133 1.12 15.17 -10.51
CA GLY A 133 1.39 16.43 -11.20
C GLY A 133 1.05 16.33 -12.68
N ALA A 134 1.12 17.49 -13.38
CA ALA A 134 0.79 17.59 -14.80
C ALA A 134 1.72 16.74 -15.68
N LYS A 135 2.90 16.40 -15.19
CA LYS A 135 3.88 15.55 -15.89
C LYS A 135 4.01 14.17 -15.25
N GLY A 136 2.96 13.70 -14.61
CA GLY A 136 2.98 12.45 -13.86
C GLY A 136 3.41 12.68 -12.40
N ASN A 137 3.70 11.59 -11.70
CA ASN A 137 4.09 11.65 -10.31
C ASN A 137 5.52 12.15 -10.16
N GLN A 138 5.70 13.24 -9.40
CA GLN A 138 7.03 13.76 -9.08
C GLN A 138 7.44 13.33 -7.70
N LYS A 139 8.66 12.79 -7.59
CA LYS A 139 9.27 12.50 -6.30
C LYS A 139 9.64 13.83 -5.63
N VAL A 140 9.04 14.10 -4.47
CA VAL A 140 9.22 15.38 -3.78
C VAL A 140 10.07 15.28 -2.53
N GLY A 141 10.53 14.09 -2.16
CA GLY A 141 11.39 13.94 -1.00
C GLY A 141 11.42 12.52 -0.48
N ASP A 142 11.91 12.39 0.74
CA ASP A 142 11.92 11.12 1.45
C ASP A 142 10.71 11.00 2.38
N THR A 143 10.53 9.81 2.97
CA THR A 143 9.40 9.51 3.82
C THR A 143 9.60 9.89 5.28
N LYS A 144 10.67 10.62 5.61
CA LYS A 144 10.96 11.02 7.00
C LYS A 144 9.86 11.89 7.61
N ARG A 145 9.09 12.59 6.76
CA ARG A 145 7.96 13.41 7.20
C ARG A 145 6.70 12.60 7.50
N LEU A 146 6.69 11.31 7.15
CA LEU A 146 5.53 10.44 7.38
C LEU A 146 5.74 9.66 8.68
N SER A 147 5.34 10.27 9.80
CA SER A 147 5.61 9.71 11.13
C SER A 147 5.01 8.33 11.33
N ARG A 148 3.80 8.08 10.81
CA ARG A 148 3.14 6.77 10.94
C ARG A 148 3.86 5.69 10.13
N TRP A 149 4.34 6.03 8.94
CA TRP A 149 5.15 5.12 8.13
C TRP A 149 6.47 4.78 8.82
N GLN A 150 7.15 5.79 9.39
CA GLN A 150 8.37 5.58 10.14
C GLN A 150 8.14 4.70 11.37
N ASP A 151 7.00 4.87 12.03
CA ASP A 151 6.61 4.04 13.16
C ASP A 151 6.42 2.57 12.75
N VAL A 152 5.75 2.32 11.62
CA VAL A 152 5.60 0.96 11.08
C VAL A 152 6.96 0.34 10.78
N LEU A 153 7.86 1.08 10.14
CA LEU A 153 9.19 0.59 9.82
C LEU A 153 9.96 0.20 11.09
N LYS A 154 9.87 1.00 12.14
CA LYS A 154 10.49 0.69 13.44
C LYS A 154 9.91 -0.57 14.06
N LYS A 155 8.58 -0.71 14.02
CA LYS A 155 7.90 -1.90 14.55
C LYS A 155 8.31 -3.15 13.78
N MET A 156 8.41 -3.07 12.46
CA MET A 156 8.85 -4.20 11.64
C MET A 156 10.30 -4.60 11.95
N GLN A 157 11.17 -3.63 12.15
CA GLN A 157 12.53 -3.91 12.55
C GLN A 157 12.59 -4.61 13.90
N ALA A 158 11.78 -4.19 14.86
CA ALA A 158 11.67 -4.83 16.17
C ALA A 158 11.11 -6.25 16.06
N GLU A 159 10.28 -6.54 15.07
CA GLU A 159 9.75 -7.88 14.80
C GLU A 159 10.75 -8.78 14.05
N GLY A 160 11.94 -8.28 13.72
CA GLY A 160 12.98 -9.04 13.07
C GLY A 160 12.97 -9.02 11.55
N PHE A 161 12.15 -8.18 10.93
CA PHE A 161 12.12 -8.05 9.48
C PHE A 161 13.18 -7.06 9.01
N PRO A 162 13.89 -7.36 7.90
CA PRO A 162 14.79 -6.38 7.32
C PRO A 162 13.97 -5.22 6.76
N VAL A 163 14.31 -4.02 7.22
CA VAL A 163 13.68 -2.79 6.73
C VAL A 163 14.69 -2.10 5.82
N GLU A 164 14.26 -1.75 4.62
CA GLU A 164 15.08 -0.98 3.70
C GLU A 164 15.31 0.42 4.28
N THR A 165 16.57 0.76 4.45
CA THR A 165 16.92 2.12 4.84
C THR A 165 16.96 2.98 3.59
N THR A 166 16.19 4.04 3.57
CA THR A 166 16.34 5.09 2.56
C THR A 166 17.63 5.86 2.84
N HIS A 167 18.47 5.87 1.87
CA HIS A 167 19.68 6.69 1.91
C HIS A 167 19.40 8.10 1.41
#